data_33bc8292813029c8f9571b5fe20f7f2b
#
_entry.id   33bc8292813029c8f9571b5fe20f7f2b
#
_cell.length_a   1.000
_cell.length_b   1.000
_cell.length_c   1.000
_cell.angle_alpha   90.00
_cell.angle_beta   90.00
_cell.angle_gamma   90.00
#
_symmetry.space_group_name_H-M   'P 1'
#
loop_
_entity.id
_entity.type
_entity.pdbx_description
1 polymer ?
#
loop_
_entity_poly.entity_id
_entity_poly.type
_entity_poly.pdbx_seq_one_letter_code
_entity_poly.pdbx_strand_id
1 'polypeptide(L)'
;VAVQASREVVIEAPPEVILGALADVGSVPSWSSVHKRAEVIDSYPDGRPHHVKVTIRVSGIIDTEVLEYHWGPDWVVWDADRTLQQHAQHVEYTLQRETEDRTRVRFEITLEPSAPIPEFLLNRARRKILYAATEGLRRRVMTTVASNRSM
;
A
#
# COMPACT_ATOMS: atom_id res chain seq x y z
N VAL A 1 14.54 -2.37 16.65
CA VAL A 1 15.19 -2.80 15.42
C VAL A 1 14.21 -2.63 14.26
N ALA A 2 14.64 -1.95 13.21
CA ALA A 2 13.80 -1.74 12.03
C ALA A 2 13.68 -3.03 11.22
N VAL A 3 12.48 -3.28 10.70
CA VAL A 3 12.18 -4.38 9.80
C VAL A 3 11.94 -3.80 8.42
N GLN A 4 12.62 -4.34 7.41
CA GLN A 4 12.47 -3.89 6.04
C GLN A 4 12.05 -5.05 5.16
N ALA A 5 11.15 -4.78 4.20
CA ALA A 5 10.71 -5.77 3.25
C ALA A 5 10.36 -5.09 1.93
N SER A 6 10.57 -5.77 0.82
CA SER A 6 10.25 -5.24 -0.51
C SER A 6 9.85 -6.36 -1.45
N ARG A 7 9.08 -6.00 -2.48
CA ARG A 7 8.68 -6.92 -3.53
C ARG A 7 8.32 -6.12 -4.79
N GLU A 8 8.56 -6.73 -5.93
CA GLU A 8 8.17 -6.15 -7.22
C GLU A 8 7.07 -7.00 -7.87
N VAL A 9 6.27 -6.34 -8.69
CA VAL A 9 5.28 -6.98 -9.53
C VAL A 9 5.18 -6.20 -10.84
N VAL A 10 4.89 -6.90 -11.93
CA VAL A 10 4.60 -6.26 -13.21
C VAL A 10 3.09 -6.23 -13.39
N ILE A 11 2.55 -5.04 -13.68
CA ILE A 11 1.11 -4.84 -13.90
C ILE A 11 0.89 -4.36 -15.32
N GLU A 12 -0.05 -4.99 -16.03
CA GLU A 12 -0.41 -4.63 -17.42
C GLU A 12 -1.33 -3.41 -17.43
N ALA A 13 -0.78 -2.27 -17.03
CA ALA A 13 -1.47 -0.99 -16.99
C ALA A 13 -0.43 0.14 -16.94
N PRO A 14 -0.79 1.36 -17.39
CA PRO A 14 0.12 2.51 -17.25
C PRO A 14 0.18 3.00 -15.79
N PRO A 15 1.25 3.71 -15.40
CA PRO A 15 1.41 4.19 -14.03
C PRO A 15 0.23 5.01 -13.50
N GLU A 16 -0.40 5.81 -14.34
CA GLU A 16 -1.52 6.68 -13.95
C GLU A 16 -2.71 5.87 -13.43
N VAL A 17 -2.97 4.72 -14.04
CA VAL A 17 -4.05 3.82 -13.63
C VAL A 17 -3.71 3.17 -12.28
N ILE A 18 -2.45 2.79 -12.10
CA ILE A 18 -1.99 2.17 -10.85
C ILE A 18 -2.05 3.18 -9.71
N LEU A 19 -1.55 4.40 -9.93
CA LEU A 19 -1.62 5.47 -8.92
C LEU A 19 -3.07 5.82 -8.60
N GLY A 20 -3.96 5.80 -9.60
CA GLY A 20 -5.39 6.00 -9.39
C GLY A 20 -6.01 4.96 -8.47
N ALA A 21 -5.60 3.69 -8.60
CA ALA A 21 -6.05 2.62 -7.71
C ALA A 21 -5.56 2.84 -6.28
N LEU A 22 -4.30 3.27 -6.12
CA LEU A 22 -3.73 3.59 -4.80
C LEU A 22 -4.39 4.82 -4.17
N ALA A 23 -4.82 5.79 -4.98
CA ALA A 23 -5.51 6.98 -4.50
C ALA A 23 -6.95 6.71 -4.08
N ASP A 24 -7.57 5.64 -4.58
CA ASP A 24 -8.91 5.21 -4.20
C ASP A 24 -8.85 4.45 -2.87
N VAL A 25 -8.59 5.20 -1.81
CA VAL A 25 -8.32 4.67 -0.46
C VAL A 25 -9.48 3.83 0.06
N GLY A 26 -10.73 4.25 -0.20
CA GLY A 26 -11.90 3.51 0.26
C GLY A 26 -12.01 2.10 -0.32
N SER A 27 -11.35 1.81 -1.44
CA SER A 27 -11.35 0.49 -2.06
C SER A 27 -10.31 -0.46 -1.44
N VAL A 28 -9.33 0.06 -0.70
CA VAL A 28 -8.19 -0.72 -0.20
C VAL A 28 -8.61 -1.98 0.55
N PRO A 29 -9.59 -1.95 1.47
CA PRO A 29 -10.00 -3.18 2.15
C PRO A 29 -10.56 -4.25 1.22
N SER A 30 -11.01 -3.89 0.02
CA SER A 30 -11.55 -4.86 -0.94
C SER A 30 -10.47 -5.65 -1.67
N TRP A 31 -9.22 -5.13 -1.72
CA TRP A 31 -8.14 -5.81 -2.43
C TRP A 31 -6.92 -6.11 -1.55
N SER A 32 -6.84 -5.53 -0.36
CA SER A 32 -5.74 -5.79 0.59
C SER A 32 -6.29 -6.55 1.80
N SER A 33 -5.87 -7.79 1.96
CA SER A 33 -6.36 -8.65 3.05
C SER A 33 -5.93 -8.18 4.45
N VAL A 34 -4.91 -7.32 4.52
CA VAL A 34 -4.40 -6.82 5.80
C VAL A 34 -5.08 -5.53 6.25
N HIS A 35 -5.83 -4.86 5.38
CA HIS A 35 -6.55 -3.62 5.71
C HIS A 35 -8.01 -3.94 6.01
N LYS A 36 -8.48 -3.53 7.19
CA LYS A 36 -9.88 -3.70 7.60
C LYS A 36 -10.72 -2.47 7.34
N ARG A 37 -10.09 -1.27 7.47
CA ARG A 37 -10.73 0.01 7.19
C ARG A 37 -9.69 0.94 6.59
N ALA A 38 -10.14 1.83 5.71
CA ALA A 38 -9.32 2.88 5.15
C ALA A 38 -10.21 4.04 4.77
N GLU A 39 -9.87 5.26 5.24
CA GLU A 39 -10.64 6.46 4.94
C GLU A 39 -9.73 7.66 4.79
N VAL A 40 -10.07 8.54 3.87
CA VAL A 40 -9.35 9.79 3.66
C VAL A 40 -9.79 10.80 4.73
N ILE A 41 -8.84 11.37 5.46
CA ILE A 41 -9.11 12.43 6.43
C ILE A 41 -9.17 13.78 5.70
N ASP A 42 -8.16 14.05 4.87
CA ASP A 42 -8.09 15.25 4.04
C ASP A 42 -7.32 14.96 2.75
N SER A 43 -7.38 15.90 1.81
CA SER A 43 -6.79 15.75 0.48
C SER A 43 -6.00 17.00 0.11
N TYR A 44 -5.05 16.80 -0.81
CA TYR A 44 -4.36 17.90 -1.47
C TYR A 44 -5.31 18.66 -2.41
N PRO A 45 -4.95 19.88 -2.83
CA PRO A 45 -5.80 20.64 -3.76
C PRO A 45 -6.14 19.92 -5.07
N ASP A 46 -5.29 18.99 -5.52
CA ASP A 46 -5.54 18.20 -6.73
C ASP A 46 -6.48 17.00 -6.49
N GLY A 47 -6.95 16.82 -5.27
CA GLY A 47 -7.88 15.75 -4.90
C GLY A 47 -7.22 14.47 -4.40
N ARG A 48 -5.90 14.33 -4.50
CA ARG A 48 -5.22 13.14 -4.01
C ARG A 48 -5.18 13.12 -2.48
N PRO A 49 -5.28 11.92 -1.85
CA PRO A 49 -5.23 11.81 -0.39
C PRO A 49 -3.98 12.40 0.21
N HIS A 50 -4.12 13.13 1.30
CA HIS A 50 -3.01 13.67 2.10
C HIS A 50 -2.89 12.91 3.41
N HIS A 51 -3.90 12.97 4.28
CA HIS A 51 -3.95 12.17 5.49
C HIS A 51 -5.00 11.09 5.36
N VAL A 52 -4.63 9.88 5.77
CA VAL A 52 -5.47 8.69 5.65
C VAL A 52 -5.44 7.94 6.96
N LYS A 53 -6.60 7.49 7.42
CA LYS A 53 -6.70 6.65 8.61
C LYS A 53 -6.98 5.22 8.17
N VAL A 54 -6.15 4.28 8.63
CA VAL A 54 -6.30 2.86 8.33
C VAL A 54 -6.34 2.04 9.60
N THR A 55 -7.09 0.93 9.55
CA THR A 55 -7.03 -0.13 10.55
C THR A 55 -6.48 -1.36 9.88
N ILE A 56 -5.38 -1.87 10.42
CA ILE A 56 -4.65 -3.01 9.87
C ILE A 56 -4.78 -4.19 10.82
N ARG A 57 -4.95 -5.37 10.25
CA ARG A 57 -4.90 -6.62 10.99
C ARG A 57 -4.03 -7.60 10.22
N VAL A 58 -2.91 -7.99 10.82
CA VAL A 58 -2.00 -8.95 10.22
C VAL A 58 -1.48 -9.90 11.30
N SER A 59 -1.65 -11.20 11.07
CA SER A 59 -1.22 -12.26 11.99
C SER A 59 -1.67 -12.03 13.45
N GLY A 60 -2.92 -11.56 13.62
CA GLY A 60 -3.50 -11.30 14.94
C GLY A 60 -3.16 -9.96 15.56
N ILE A 61 -2.24 -9.22 14.98
CA ILE A 61 -1.88 -7.86 15.43
C ILE A 61 -2.82 -6.86 14.75
N ILE A 62 -3.47 -6.03 15.58
CA ILE A 62 -4.38 -4.99 15.09
C ILE A 62 -3.79 -3.64 15.45
N ASP A 63 -3.78 -2.72 14.50
CA ASP A 63 -3.30 -1.36 14.71
C ASP A 63 -4.14 -0.37 13.92
N THR A 64 -4.33 0.82 14.48
CA THR A 64 -4.96 1.94 13.79
C THR A 64 -3.90 3.01 13.58
N GLU A 65 -3.72 3.43 12.33
CA GLU A 65 -2.65 4.31 11.92
C GLU A 65 -3.20 5.51 11.17
N VAL A 66 -2.56 6.66 11.35
CA VAL A 66 -2.78 7.82 10.49
C VAL A 66 -1.54 7.97 9.62
N LEU A 67 -1.78 7.98 8.30
CA LEU A 67 -0.73 8.01 7.30
C LEU A 67 -0.70 9.38 6.63
N GLU A 68 0.49 9.89 6.37
CA GLU A 68 0.68 11.09 5.58
C GLU A 68 1.26 10.71 4.23
N TYR A 69 0.51 11.00 3.15
CA TYR A 69 0.85 10.65 1.78
C TYR A 69 1.54 11.80 1.07
N HIS A 70 2.51 11.45 0.21
CA HIS A 70 3.14 12.35 -0.75
C HIS A 70 3.14 11.67 -2.11
N TRP A 71 2.79 12.42 -3.16
CA TRP A 71 2.58 11.87 -4.50
C TRP A 71 3.55 12.48 -5.50
N GLY A 72 3.96 11.68 -6.47
CA GLY A 72 4.70 12.11 -7.65
C GLY A 72 4.05 11.55 -8.91
N PRO A 73 4.68 11.77 -10.09
CA PRO A 73 4.14 11.25 -11.35
C PRO A 73 4.26 9.73 -11.47
N ASP A 74 5.22 9.13 -10.76
CA ASP A 74 5.51 7.69 -10.85
C ASP A 74 5.87 7.09 -9.49
N TRP A 75 5.42 7.73 -8.40
CA TRP A 75 5.66 7.22 -7.05
C TRP A 75 4.61 7.76 -6.08
N VAL A 76 4.44 7.03 -4.98
CA VAL A 76 3.72 7.51 -3.80
C VAL A 76 4.42 6.96 -2.58
N VAL A 77 4.56 7.80 -1.56
CA VAL A 77 5.15 7.40 -0.28
C VAL A 77 4.22 7.82 0.84
N TRP A 78 4.25 7.10 1.94
CA TRP A 78 3.58 7.55 3.15
C TRP A 78 4.34 7.14 4.39
N ASP A 79 4.14 7.94 5.43
CA ASP A 79 4.70 7.72 6.76
C ASP A 79 3.57 7.62 7.77
N ALA A 80 3.74 6.77 8.76
CA ALA A 80 2.83 6.67 9.88
C ALA A 80 3.55 7.08 11.17
N ASP A 81 2.85 7.83 12.01
CA ASP A 81 3.35 8.20 13.32
C ASP A 81 3.31 7.00 14.27
N ARG A 82 3.86 7.21 15.46
CA ARG A 82 3.86 6.21 16.52
C ARG A 82 2.44 5.77 16.88
N THR A 83 2.29 4.45 17.04
CA THR A 83 1.07 3.81 17.55
C THR A 83 1.45 2.91 18.71
N LEU A 84 0.48 2.15 19.25
CA LEU A 84 0.77 1.16 20.28
C LEU A 84 1.67 0.02 19.76
N GLN A 85 1.58 -0.28 18.47
CA GLN A 85 2.26 -1.43 17.87
C GLN A 85 3.58 -1.09 17.21
N GLN A 86 3.84 0.21 16.91
CA GLN A 86 5.02 0.61 16.18
C GLN A 86 5.52 1.99 16.59
N HIS A 87 6.83 2.19 16.49
CA HIS A 87 7.47 3.49 16.68
C HIS A 87 7.41 4.32 15.42
N ALA A 88 7.54 3.70 14.24
CA ALA A 88 7.53 4.37 12.94
C ALA A 88 7.22 3.38 11.83
N GLN A 89 6.69 3.90 10.73
CA GLN A 89 6.48 3.14 9.50
C GLN A 89 6.67 4.06 8.30
N HIS A 90 7.37 3.56 7.29
CA HIS A 90 7.56 4.25 6.02
C HIS A 90 7.28 3.28 4.88
N VAL A 91 6.48 3.70 3.90
CA VAL A 91 6.13 2.90 2.73
C VAL A 91 6.44 3.69 1.47
N GLU A 92 7.01 3.02 0.48
CA GLU A 92 7.25 3.59 -0.85
C GLU A 92 6.71 2.66 -1.93
N TYR A 93 5.97 3.23 -2.88
CA TYR A 93 5.66 2.62 -4.16
C TYR A 93 6.40 3.39 -5.23
N THR A 94 7.21 2.70 -6.02
CA THR A 94 7.92 3.27 -7.16
C THR A 94 7.47 2.53 -8.41
N LEU A 95 7.08 3.30 -9.44
CA LEU A 95 6.55 2.75 -10.68
C LEU A 95 7.49 3.07 -11.82
N GLN A 96 7.85 2.05 -12.60
CA GLN A 96 8.69 2.20 -13.78
C GLN A 96 7.92 1.70 -15.00
N ARG A 97 7.58 2.63 -15.90
CA ARG A 97 6.90 2.27 -17.16
C ARG A 97 7.84 1.45 -18.01
N GLU A 98 7.41 0.26 -18.42
CA GLU A 98 8.15 -0.61 -19.34
C GLU A 98 7.65 -0.46 -20.78
N THR A 99 6.33 -0.36 -20.94
CA THR A 99 5.68 -0.06 -22.21
C THR A 99 4.49 0.87 -21.96
N GLU A 100 3.74 1.24 -22.96
CA GLU A 100 2.52 2.07 -22.81
C GLU A 100 1.53 1.45 -21.81
N ASP A 101 1.40 0.12 -21.81
CA ASP A 101 0.40 -0.60 -21.03
C ASP A 101 1.02 -1.54 -19.98
N ARG A 102 2.26 -1.29 -19.60
CA ARG A 102 2.96 -2.19 -18.70
C ARG A 102 3.88 -1.43 -17.78
N THR A 103 3.76 -1.68 -16.48
CA THR A 103 4.53 -0.98 -15.45
C THR A 103 5.10 -1.97 -14.46
N ARG A 104 6.38 -1.79 -14.10
CA ARG A 104 7.01 -2.49 -12.99
C ARG A 104 6.76 -1.69 -11.74
N VAL A 105 6.18 -2.33 -10.73
CA VAL A 105 5.84 -1.72 -9.46
C VAL A 105 6.71 -2.32 -8.37
N ARG A 106 7.42 -1.45 -7.64
CA ARG A 106 8.21 -1.86 -6.47
C ARG A 106 7.55 -1.32 -5.23
N PHE A 107 7.26 -2.19 -4.29
CA PHE A 107 6.76 -1.85 -2.96
C PHE A 107 7.86 -2.09 -1.93
N GLU A 108 8.08 -1.11 -1.06
CA GLU A 108 9.06 -1.21 0.02
C GLU A 108 8.45 -0.67 1.30
N ILE A 109 8.60 -1.41 2.40
CA ILE A 109 8.13 -1.00 3.72
C ILE A 109 9.27 -1.10 4.73
N THR A 110 9.39 -0.07 5.57
CA THR A 110 10.28 -0.06 6.72
C THR A 110 9.42 0.17 7.96
N LEU A 111 9.55 -0.69 8.95
CA LEU A 111 8.71 -0.68 10.14
C LEU A 111 9.58 -0.85 11.38
N GLU A 112 9.31 -0.04 12.42
CA GLU A 112 9.91 -0.18 13.74
C GLU A 112 8.86 -0.65 14.74
N PRO A 113 8.79 -1.96 15.05
CA PRO A 113 7.83 -2.46 16.04
C PRO A 113 8.13 -1.89 17.43
N SER A 114 7.08 -1.68 18.24
CA SER A 114 7.21 -1.20 19.63
C SER A 114 7.80 -2.25 20.55
N ALA A 115 7.67 -3.52 20.20
CA ALA A 115 8.17 -4.64 20.98
C ALA A 115 8.71 -5.72 20.04
N PRO A 116 9.62 -6.58 20.53
CA PRO A 116 10.12 -7.68 19.73
C PRO A 116 8.99 -8.60 19.27
N ILE A 117 9.04 -9.01 18.00
CA ILE A 117 8.07 -9.94 17.42
C ILE A 117 8.81 -11.24 17.14
N PRO A 118 8.25 -12.41 17.54
CA PRO A 118 8.87 -13.69 17.21
C PRO A 118 9.09 -13.84 15.70
N GLU A 119 10.23 -14.40 15.32
CA GLU A 119 10.67 -14.48 13.92
C GLU A 119 9.60 -15.11 13.00
N PHE A 120 8.96 -16.19 13.45
CA PHE A 120 7.96 -16.88 12.63
C PHE A 120 6.72 -16.02 12.37
N LEU A 121 6.30 -15.21 13.35
CA LEU A 121 5.18 -14.27 13.18
C LEU A 121 5.58 -13.12 12.28
N LEU A 122 6.80 -12.62 12.45
CA LEU A 122 7.32 -11.55 11.62
C LEU A 122 7.40 -11.97 10.14
N ASN A 123 7.89 -13.18 9.87
CA ASN A 123 7.97 -13.70 8.51
C ASN A 123 6.59 -13.89 7.89
N ARG A 124 5.62 -14.35 8.68
CA ARG A 124 4.25 -14.51 8.21
C ARG A 124 3.62 -13.15 7.87
N ALA A 125 3.79 -12.17 8.75
CA ALA A 125 3.27 -10.83 8.54
C ALA A 125 3.90 -10.19 7.30
N ARG A 126 5.22 -10.33 7.15
CA ARG A 126 5.95 -9.81 6.00
C ARG A 126 5.39 -10.36 4.68
N ARG A 127 5.18 -11.67 4.60
CA ARG A 127 4.62 -12.31 3.40
C ARG A 127 3.23 -11.78 3.06
N LYS A 128 2.37 -11.65 4.08
CA LYS A 128 1.01 -11.16 3.88
C LYS A 128 0.97 -9.72 3.40
N ILE A 129 1.79 -8.88 4.00
CA ILE A 129 1.88 -7.47 3.63
C ILE A 129 2.40 -7.33 2.20
N LEU A 130 3.47 -8.02 1.86
CA LEU A 130 4.05 -7.95 0.52
C LEU A 130 3.09 -8.47 -0.54
N TYR A 131 2.40 -9.58 -0.27
CA TYR A 131 1.42 -10.13 -1.20
C TYR A 131 0.26 -9.16 -1.42
N ALA A 132 -0.30 -8.61 -0.35
CA ALA A 132 -1.42 -7.67 -0.44
C ALA A 132 -1.02 -6.42 -1.24
N ALA A 133 0.17 -5.87 -0.97
CA ALA A 133 0.65 -4.64 -1.59
C ALA A 133 1.00 -4.81 -3.07
N THR A 134 1.33 -6.01 -3.52
CA THR A 134 1.72 -6.29 -4.91
C THR A 134 0.63 -7.03 -5.67
N GLU A 135 0.37 -8.30 -5.35
CA GLU A 135 -0.63 -9.10 -6.07
C GLU A 135 -2.06 -8.62 -5.81
N GLY A 136 -2.34 -8.14 -4.59
CA GLY A 136 -3.65 -7.53 -4.29
C GLY A 136 -3.88 -6.28 -5.15
N LEU A 137 -2.90 -5.40 -5.22
CA LEU A 137 -2.96 -4.20 -6.06
C LEU A 137 -3.12 -4.58 -7.53
N ARG A 138 -2.34 -5.54 -8.01
CA ARG A 138 -2.41 -6.01 -9.40
C ARG A 138 -3.82 -6.47 -9.75
N ARG A 139 -4.43 -7.30 -8.90
CA ARG A 139 -5.80 -7.78 -9.13
C ARG A 139 -6.80 -6.63 -9.22
N ARG A 140 -6.67 -5.64 -8.33
CA ARG A 140 -7.54 -4.46 -8.34
C ARG A 140 -7.40 -3.67 -9.63
N VAL A 141 -6.16 -3.41 -10.04
CA VAL A 141 -5.88 -2.67 -11.29
C VAL A 141 -6.41 -3.43 -12.50
N MET A 142 -6.18 -4.73 -12.57
CA MET A 142 -6.63 -5.53 -13.70
C MET A 142 -8.16 -5.62 -13.77
N THR A 143 -8.84 -5.65 -12.64
CA THR A 143 -10.31 -5.59 -12.59
C THR A 143 -10.82 -4.26 -13.15
N THR A 144 -10.18 -3.16 -12.78
CA THR A 144 -10.53 -1.81 -13.27
C THR A 144 -10.31 -1.72 -14.79
N VAL A 145 -9.18 -2.21 -15.28
CA VAL A 145 -8.85 -2.21 -16.71
C VAL A 145 -9.86 -3.05 -17.50
N ALA A 146 -10.21 -4.23 -17.00
CA ALA A 146 -11.20 -5.11 -17.63
C ALA A 146 -12.59 -4.45 -17.70
N SER A 147 -13.02 -3.78 -16.64
CA SER A 147 -14.29 -3.05 -16.60
C SER A 147 -14.32 -1.93 -17.62
N ASN A 148 -13.23 -1.17 -17.73
CA ASN A 148 -13.13 -0.08 -18.71
C ASN A 148 -13.15 -0.59 -20.16
N ARG A 149 -12.56 -1.75 -20.41
CA ARG A 149 -12.57 -2.37 -21.75
C ARG A 149 -13.94 -2.90 -22.14
N SER A 150 -14.76 -3.28 -21.16
CA SER A 150 -16.10 -3.80 -21.39
C SER A 150 -17.13 -2.70 -21.71
N MET A 151 -16.76 -1.47 -21.48
CA MET A 151 -17.58 -0.30 -21.78
C MET A 151 -17.17 0.29 -23.14
#